data_372ca27a41c45044600f1d85793d4d9a
#
_entry.id   372ca27a41c45044600f1d85793d4d9a
#
_cell.length_a   1.000
_cell.length_b   1.000
_cell.length_c   1.000
_cell.angle_alpha   90.00
_cell.angle_beta   90.00
_cell.angle_gamma   90.00
#
_symmetry.space_group_name_H-M   'P 1'
#
loop_
_entity.id
_entity.type
_entity.pdbx_description
1 polymer ?
#
loop_
_entity_poly.entity_id
_entity_poly.type
_entity_poly.pdbx_seq_one_letter_code
_entity_poly.pdbx_strand_id
1 'polypeptide(L)'
;MGLLGSKAYVKTHEAELKDYVLNINVDMTGVVLGYDIACCTTENSGVEIVNALGKEIGFAIRAKQGVYSSDSTPFADKCVPAISFARISPMGGARIHSRLDVIDFLDEDNYYKTCGFIEAFATKMANSVILPIPKTMPDNMKKELDKYLGRNKEN
;
A
#
# COMPACT_ATOMS: atom_id res chain seq x y z
N MET A 1 -3.29 -0.68 -19.15
CA MET A 1 -4.58 -0.78 -18.44
C MET A 1 -4.35 -1.66 -17.22
N GLY A 2 -4.50 -1.12 -16.04
CA GLY A 2 -4.28 -1.82 -14.77
C GLY A 2 -5.43 -1.57 -13.80
N LEU A 3 -5.39 -2.28 -12.65
CA LEU A 3 -6.32 -2.12 -11.54
C LEU A 3 -7.78 -2.43 -11.91
N LEU A 4 -8.03 -3.34 -12.88
CA LEU A 4 -9.38 -3.64 -13.33
C LEU A 4 -10.19 -4.35 -12.24
N GLY A 5 -9.58 -5.28 -11.52
CA GLY A 5 -10.21 -6.02 -10.43
C GLY A 5 -10.59 -5.10 -9.27
N SER A 6 -9.66 -4.32 -8.77
CA SER A 6 -9.90 -3.39 -7.67
C SER A 6 -10.91 -2.29 -8.02
N LYS A 7 -10.86 -1.77 -9.25
CA LYS A 7 -11.86 -0.82 -9.75
C LYS A 7 -13.26 -1.43 -9.82
N ALA A 8 -13.36 -2.66 -10.32
CA ALA A 8 -14.63 -3.39 -10.38
C ALA A 8 -15.17 -3.66 -8.97
N TYR A 9 -14.31 -4.13 -8.07
CA TYR A 9 -14.67 -4.37 -6.68
C TYR A 9 -15.21 -3.10 -6.00
N VAL A 10 -14.46 -2.01 -6.05
CA VAL A 10 -14.86 -0.72 -5.46
C VAL A 10 -16.18 -0.22 -6.02
N LYS A 11 -16.40 -0.37 -7.33
CA LYS A 11 -17.67 0.00 -7.98
C LYS A 11 -18.83 -0.86 -7.50
N THR A 12 -18.63 -2.16 -7.38
CA THR A 12 -19.69 -3.10 -6.97
C THR A 12 -20.07 -2.92 -5.50
N HIS A 13 -19.08 -2.60 -4.65
CA HIS A 13 -19.26 -2.47 -3.19
C HIS A 13 -19.30 -1.01 -2.72
N GLU A 14 -19.63 -0.07 -3.60
CA GLU A 14 -19.55 1.37 -3.29
C GLU A 14 -20.35 1.76 -2.04
N ALA A 15 -21.52 1.16 -1.85
CA ALA A 15 -22.36 1.43 -0.68
C ALA A 15 -21.74 0.94 0.65
N GLU A 16 -20.85 -0.05 0.59
CA GLU A 16 -20.18 -0.65 1.75
C GLU A 16 -18.90 0.09 2.14
N LEU A 17 -18.29 0.85 1.21
CA LEU A 17 -17.01 1.52 1.45
C LEU A 17 -17.02 2.51 2.60
N LYS A 18 -18.20 3.00 2.99
CA LYS A 18 -18.36 3.84 4.19
C LYS A 18 -17.94 3.10 5.48
N ASP A 19 -18.06 1.77 5.49
CA ASP A 19 -17.73 0.91 6.64
C ASP A 19 -16.29 0.37 6.58
N TYR A 20 -15.59 0.56 5.45
CA TYR A 20 -14.19 0.18 5.31
C TYR A 20 -13.30 1.21 6.01
N VAL A 21 -12.48 0.75 6.91
CA VAL A 21 -11.65 1.62 7.77
C VAL A 21 -10.22 1.76 7.29
N LEU A 22 -9.70 0.74 6.62
CA LEU A 22 -8.34 0.70 6.07
C LEU A 22 -8.26 -0.35 4.96
N ASN A 23 -7.62 0.02 3.85
CA ASN A 23 -7.18 -0.93 2.83
C ASN A 23 -5.68 -1.22 3.03
N ILE A 24 -5.34 -2.48 3.13
CA ILE A 24 -3.96 -2.96 3.15
C ILE A 24 -3.71 -3.70 1.84
N ASN A 25 -2.86 -3.14 1.00
CA ASN A 25 -2.44 -3.75 -0.24
C ASN A 25 -1.03 -4.31 -0.11
N VAL A 26 -0.81 -5.49 -0.65
CA VAL A 26 0.48 -6.18 -0.65
C VAL A 26 0.89 -6.46 -2.07
N ASP A 27 2.05 -5.98 -2.46
CA ASP A 27 2.53 -6.05 -3.82
C ASP A 27 4.05 -6.30 -3.85
N MET A 28 4.54 -7.04 -4.83
CA MET A 28 5.96 -7.21 -5.13
C MET A 28 6.84 -7.66 -3.94
N THR A 29 6.32 -8.49 -3.04
CA THR A 29 7.11 -9.04 -1.92
C THR A 29 8.14 -10.07 -2.40
N GLY A 30 9.26 -10.21 -1.67
CA GLY A 30 10.25 -11.28 -1.92
C GLY A 30 11.31 -10.97 -2.97
N VAL A 31 11.36 -9.78 -3.56
CA VAL A 31 12.43 -9.41 -4.50
C VAL A 31 13.79 -9.50 -3.80
N VAL A 32 14.78 -10.18 -4.44
CA VAL A 32 16.11 -10.45 -3.87
C VAL A 32 16.82 -9.15 -3.47
N LEU A 33 17.00 -8.22 -4.42
CA LEU A 33 17.66 -6.95 -4.17
C LEU A 33 16.62 -5.84 -4.04
N GLY A 34 16.67 -5.10 -2.94
CA GLY A 34 15.74 -4.00 -2.74
C GLY A 34 15.53 -3.63 -1.29
N TYR A 35 14.49 -2.86 -1.04
CA TYR A 35 14.09 -2.44 0.29
C TYR A 35 12.57 -2.36 0.40
N ASP A 36 12.08 -2.59 1.60
CA ASP A 36 10.65 -2.58 1.89
C ASP A 36 10.13 -1.15 2.06
N ILE A 37 8.99 -0.89 1.46
CA ILE A 37 8.31 0.40 1.51
C ILE A 37 6.86 0.23 1.96
N ALA A 38 6.33 1.31 2.53
CA ALA A 38 4.89 1.52 2.69
C ALA A 38 4.52 2.87 2.06
N CYS A 39 3.70 2.83 1.03
CA CYS A 39 3.14 4.02 0.43
C CYS A 39 1.76 4.27 1.04
N CYS A 40 1.66 5.34 1.84
CA CYS A 40 0.49 5.64 2.66
C CYS A 40 -0.34 6.74 2.01
N THR A 41 -1.48 6.37 1.44
CA THR A 41 -2.51 7.34 1.01
C THR A 41 -3.46 7.55 2.19
N THR A 42 -2.92 8.14 3.25
CA THR A 42 -3.55 8.35 4.56
C THR A 42 -3.10 9.69 5.15
N GLU A 43 -3.67 10.07 6.30
CA GLU A 43 -3.05 11.06 7.18
C GLU A 43 -1.64 10.61 7.60
N ASN A 44 -0.80 11.53 8.08
CA ASN A 44 0.58 11.24 8.45
C ASN A 44 0.70 10.16 9.55
N SER A 45 -0.34 10.00 10.37
CA SER A 45 -0.41 8.92 11.37
C SER A 45 -0.19 7.52 10.79
N GLY A 46 -0.63 7.28 9.54
CA GLY A 46 -0.36 6.02 8.85
C GLY A 46 1.15 5.77 8.65
N VAL A 47 1.89 6.81 8.25
CA VAL A 47 3.35 6.76 8.12
C VAL A 47 4.02 6.53 9.47
N GLU A 48 3.58 7.26 10.50
CA GLU A 48 4.14 7.18 11.85
C GLU A 48 3.99 5.79 12.45
N ILE A 49 2.81 5.18 12.32
CA ILE A 49 2.52 3.85 12.86
C ILE A 49 3.34 2.77 12.15
N VAL A 50 3.45 2.81 10.83
CA VAL A 50 4.28 1.86 10.09
C VAL A 50 5.73 1.97 10.53
N ASN A 51 6.28 3.18 10.62
CA ASN A 51 7.66 3.39 11.06
C ASN A 51 7.88 3.00 12.53
N ALA A 52 6.91 3.27 13.41
CA ALA A 52 6.99 2.89 14.83
C ALA A 52 7.01 1.36 14.97
N LEU A 53 6.11 0.65 14.27
CA LEU A 53 6.10 -0.81 14.29
C LEU A 53 7.38 -1.40 13.70
N GLY A 54 7.90 -0.83 12.61
CA GLY A 54 9.18 -1.25 12.03
C GLY A 54 10.33 -1.18 13.05
N LYS A 55 10.39 -0.10 13.83
CA LYS A 55 11.36 0.04 14.92
C LYS A 55 11.11 -0.93 16.07
N GLU A 56 9.84 -1.13 16.45
CA GLU A 56 9.43 -2.03 17.53
C GLU A 56 9.90 -3.47 17.28
N ILE A 57 9.73 -3.96 16.08
CA ILE A 57 10.05 -5.36 15.72
C ILE A 57 11.38 -5.53 15.00
N GLY A 58 12.13 -4.46 14.78
CA GLY A 58 13.43 -4.51 14.11
C GLY A 58 13.35 -4.74 12.59
N PHE A 59 12.27 -4.35 11.94
CA PHE A 59 12.09 -4.47 10.50
C PHE A 59 12.36 -3.14 9.78
N ALA A 60 13.31 -3.15 8.85
CA ALA A 60 13.68 -1.95 8.10
C ALA A 60 12.66 -1.66 6.98
N ILE A 61 11.77 -0.71 7.20
CA ILE A 61 10.79 -0.27 6.22
C ILE A 61 10.83 1.27 6.04
N ARG A 62 10.59 1.74 4.84
CA ARG A 62 10.48 3.15 4.51
C ARG A 62 9.03 3.51 4.22
N ALA A 63 8.34 4.08 5.20
CA ALA A 63 6.99 4.60 5.01
C ALA A 63 7.01 6.06 4.57
N LYS A 64 6.14 6.42 3.65
CA LYS A 64 5.93 7.80 3.21
C LYS A 64 4.49 8.00 2.74
N GLN A 65 3.98 9.22 2.84
CA GLN A 65 2.75 9.58 2.13
C GLN A 65 3.00 9.57 0.61
N GLY A 66 1.99 9.19 -0.14
CA GLY A 66 2.02 9.19 -1.59
C GLY A 66 0.94 8.30 -2.20
N VAL A 67 0.85 8.37 -3.52
CA VAL A 67 0.00 7.49 -4.33
C VAL A 67 0.91 6.51 -5.08
N TYR A 68 0.72 5.23 -4.80
CA TYR A 68 1.40 4.15 -5.50
C TYR A 68 0.43 3.50 -6.49
N SER A 69 0.91 3.20 -7.70
CA SER A 69 0.11 2.53 -8.73
C SER A 69 -0.17 1.07 -8.33
N SER A 70 -1.15 0.86 -7.50
CA SER A 70 -1.51 -0.43 -6.89
C SER A 70 -3.02 -0.55 -6.73
N ASP A 71 -3.48 -1.73 -6.36
CA ASP A 71 -4.90 -1.99 -6.12
C ASP A 71 -5.49 -1.22 -4.92
N SER A 72 -4.66 -0.55 -4.11
CA SER A 72 -5.10 0.40 -3.09
C SER A 72 -5.67 1.71 -3.65
N THR A 73 -5.23 2.12 -4.84
CA THR A 73 -5.60 3.43 -5.43
C THR A 73 -7.10 3.62 -5.62
N PRO A 74 -7.89 2.66 -6.13
CA PRO A 74 -9.34 2.80 -6.25
C PRO A 74 -10.05 2.96 -4.91
N PHE A 75 -9.54 2.35 -3.84
CA PHE A 75 -10.07 2.51 -2.48
C PHE A 75 -9.77 3.91 -1.94
N ALA A 76 -8.53 4.36 -2.10
CA ALA A 76 -8.12 5.71 -1.71
C ALA A 76 -8.94 6.79 -2.42
N ASP A 77 -9.28 6.58 -3.69
CA ASP A 77 -10.14 7.47 -4.48
C ASP A 77 -11.56 7.60 -3.91
N LYS A 78 -12.00 6.62 -3.14
CA LYS A 78 -13.27 6.63 -2.40
C LYS A 78 -13.09 7.01 -0.93
N CYS A 79 -12.00 7.69 -0.60
CA CYS A 79 -11.68 8.12 0.76
C CYS A 79 -11.54 6.98 1.79
N VAL A 80 -11.23 5.76 1.35
CA VAL A 80 -10.78 4.69 2.23
C VAL A 80 -9.28 4.85 2.43
N PRO A 81 -8.78 5.08 3.66
CA PRO A 81 -7.35 5.14 3.92
C PRO A 81 -6.66 3.88 3.38
N ALA A 82 -5.55 4.03 2.69
CA ALA A 82 -4.91 2.92 2.01
C ALA A 82 -3.39 2.91 2.22
N ILE A 83 -2.85 1.74 2.49
CA ILE A 83 -1.40 1.54 2.62
C ILE A 83 -1.00 0.40 1.68
N SER A 84 -0.09 0.69 0.77
CA SER A 84 0.52 -0.31 -0.11
C SER A 84 1.90 -0.69 0.41
N PHE A 85 2.06 -1.93 0.81
CA PHE A 85 3.34 -2.52 1.15
C PHE A 85 3.96 -3.16 -0.09
N ALA A 86 5.22 -2.86 -0.34
CA ALA A 86 5.96 -3.44 -1.44
C ALA A 86 7.45 -3.53 -1.10
N ARG A 87 8.16 -4.45 -1.79
CA ARG A 87 9.61 -4.48 -1.79
C ARG A 87 10.09 -4.01 -3.15
N ILE A 88 10.60 -2.80 -3.22
CA ILE A 88 11.08 -2.22 -4.48
C ILE A 88 12.56 -2.50 -4.69
N SER A 89 12.92 -2.78 -5.94
CA SER A 89 14.28 -3.05 -6.35
C SER A 89 14.82 -1.96 -7.28
N PRO A 90 16.13 -1.87 -7.43
CA PRO A 90 16.74 -1.07 -8.47
C PRO A 90 16.22 -1.47 -9.87
N MET A 91 16.39 -0.59 -10.84
CA MET A 91 15.99 -0.83 -12.23
C MET A 91 16.54 -2.19 -12.71
N GLY A 92 15.67 -3.04 -13.25
CA GLY A 92 16.01 -4.38 -13.72
C GLY A 92 16.09 -5.46 -12.64
N GLY A 93 15.95 -5.12 -11.36
CA GLY A 93 15.95 -6.08 -10.26
C GLY A 93 14.64 -6.82 -10.06
N ALA A 94 13.52 -6.23 -10.45
CA ALA A 94 12.21 -6.88 -10.47
C ALA A 94 11.86 -7.32 -11.90
N ARG A 95 11.25 -8.50 -12.00
CA ARG A 95 10.84 -9.11 -13.28
C ARG A 95 9.35 -8.97 -13.56
N ILE A 96 8.72 -8.09 -12.83
CA ILE A 96 7.28 -7.78 -12.88
C ILE A 96 6.80 -7.56 -14.32
N HIS A 97 5.60 -8.08 -14.61
CA HIS A 97 4.95 -7.98 -15.91
C HIS A 97 5.73 -8.62 -17.08
N SER A 98 6.56 -9.59 -16.82
CA SER A 98 7.33 -10.31 -17.83
C SER A 98 7.18 -11.82 -17.69
N ARG A 99 7.56 -12.58 -18.72
CA ARG A 99 7.62 -14.05 -18.66
C ARG A 99 8.67 -14.58 -17.67
N LEU A 100 9.52 -13.72 -17.15
CA LEU A 100 10.56 -14.04 -16.17
C LEU A 100 10.09 -13.75 -14.73
N ASP A 101 8.85 -13.36 -14.53
CA ASP A 101 8.25 -13.21 -13.22
C ASP A 101 7.81 -14.59 -12.71
N VAL A 102 8.77 -15.31 -12.20
CA VAL A 102 8.62 -16.68 -11.68
C VAL A 102 9.21 -16.77 -10.28
N ILE A 103 8.75 -17.75 -9.51
CA ILE A 103 9.12 -17.94 -8.10
C ILE A 103 10.63 -18.05 -7.87
N ASP A 104 11.38 -18.60 -8.83
CA ASP A 104 12.83 -18.80 -8.75
C ASP A 104 13.62 -17.47 -8.64
N PHE A 105 12.98 -16.33 -8.93
CA PHE A 105 13.56 -14.99 -8.78
C PHE A 105 13.13 -14.28 -7.49
N LEU A 106 12.45 -14.97 -6.60
CA LEU A 106 12.10 -14.48 -5.28
C LEU A 106 13.04 -15.07 -4.23
N ASP A 107 13.31 -14.31 -3.21
CA ASP A 107 14.05 -14.71 -2.03
C ASP A 107 13.07 -15.06 -0.91
N GLU A 108 13.13 -16.29 -0.44
CA GLU A 108 12.22 -16.82 0.57
C GLU A 108 12.31 -16.06 1.89
N ASP A 109 13.52 -15.74 2.34
CA ASP A 109 13.77 -15.01 3.58
C ASP A 109 13.17 -13.60 3.53
N ASN A 110 13.40 -12.87 2.42
CA ASN A 110 12.80 -11.55 2.22
C ASN A 110 11.28 -11.62 2.17
N TYR A 111 10.74 -12.63 1.49
CA TYR A 111 9.31 -12.84 1.40
C TYR A 111 8.69 -13.02 2.79
N TYR A 112 9.19 -13.97 3.58
CA TYR A 112 8.62 -14.25 4.91
C TYR A 112 8.82 -13.10 5.90
N LYS A 113 9.95 -12.40 5.85
CA LYS A 113 10.18 -11.21 6.70
C LYS A 113 9.17 -10.09 6.39
N THR A 114 8.93 -9.82 5.11
CA THR A 114 7.95 -8.81 4.69
C THR A 114 6.54 -9.25 5.08
N CYS A 115 6.16 -10.51 4.84
CA CYS A 115 4.86 -11.05 5.23
C CYS A 115 4.65 -10.98 6.75
N GLY A 116 5.63 -11.35 7.55
CA GLY A 116 5.56 -11.28 9.02
C GLY A 116 5.36 -9.86 9.53
N PHE A 117 6.02 -8.87 8.90
CA PHE A 117 5.78 -7.47 9.22
C PHE A 117 4.34 -7.04 8.91
N ILE A 118 3.84 -7.40 7.72
CA ILE A 118 2.49 -7.04 7.28
C ILE A 118 1.44 -7.72 8.15
N GLU A 119 1.64 -8.98 8.54
CA GLU A 119 0.79 -9.70 9.49
C GLU A 119 0.73 -8.97 10.84
N ALA A 120 1.89 -8.61 11.40
CA ALA A 120 1.95 -7.87 12.66
C ALA A 120 1.22 -6.52 12.56
N PHE A 121 1.41 -5.79 11.45
CA PHE A 121 0.71 -4.54 11.18
C PHE A 121 -0.80 -4.75 11.09
N ALA A 122 -1.26 -5.69 10.27
CA ALA A 122 -2.69 -5.98 10.09
C ALA A 122 -3.34 -6.41 11.41
N THR A 123 -2.68 -7.27 12.18
CA THR A 123 -3.13 -7.73 13.49
C THR A 123 -3.25 -6.56 14.48
N LYS A 124 -2.25 -5.67 14.51
CA LYS A 124 -2.27 -4.47 15.35
C LYS A 124 -3.43 -3.54 14.99
N MET A 125 -3.70 -3.35 13.69
CA MET A 125 -4.83 -2.53 13.22
C MET A 125 -6.18 -3.18 13.56
N ALA A 126 -6.33 -4.47 13.29
CA ALA A 126 -7.58 -5.20 13.51
C ALA A 126 -7.98 -5.31 15.01
N ASN A 127 -7.00 -5.34 15.91
CA ASN A 127 -7.22 -5.41 17.36
C ASN A 127 -7.24 -4.03 18.04
N SER A 128 -7.12 -2.95 17.29
CA SER A 128 -7.18 -1.61 17.88
C SER A 128 -8.60 -1.27 18.32
N VAL A 129 -8.75 -0.82 19.57
CA VAL A 129 -10.05 -0.35 20.09
C VAL A 129 -10.53 0.88 19.31
N ILE A 130 -9.58 1.75 18.96
CA ILE A 130 -9.79 2.90 18.07
C ILE A 130 -8.69 2.80 17.02
N LEU A 131 -9.09 2.75 15.74
CA LEU A 131 -8.10 2.73 14.67
C LEU A 131 -7.29 4.02 14.69
N PRO A 132 -5.95 3.94 14.81
CA PRO A 132 -5.11 5.13 14.92
C PRO A 132 -4.87 5.85 13.58
N ILE A 133 -5.42 5.34 12.50
CA ILE A 133 -5.43 5.95 11.15
C ILE A 133 -6.84 6.47 10.90
N PRO A 134 -7.06 7.80 10.93
CA PRO A 134 -8.40 8.36 10.73
C PRO A 134 -8.88 8.13 9.29
N LYS A 135 -10.20 7.96 9.14
CA LYS A 135 -10.85 7.83 7.84
C LYS A 135 -11.01 9.21 7.17
N THR A 136 -9.91 9.89 7.02
CA THR A 136 -9.82 11.18 6.34
C THR A 136 -8.73 11.13 5.28
N MET A 137 -8.91 11.90 4.23
CA MET A 137 -7.94 12.02 3.15
C MET A 137 -7.38 13.44 3.15
N PRO A 138 -6.08 13.63 3.42
CA PRO A 138 -5.47 14.96 3.39
C PRO A 138 -5.54 15.57 2.00
N ASP A 139 -5.60 16.90 1.92
CA ASP A 139 -5.74 17.61 0.64
C ASP A 139 -4.56 17.39 -0.31
N ASN A 140 -3.35 17.21 0.21
CA ASN A 140 -2.19 16.85 -0.60
C ASN A 140 -2.36 15.49 -1.26
N MET A 141 -2.91 14.50 -0.53
CA MET A 141 -3.17 13.16 -1.09
C MET A 141 -4.31 13.17 -2.10
N LYS A 142 -5.35 13.98 -1.89
CA LYS A 142 -6.41 14.18 -2.91
C LYS A 142 -5.83 14.73 -4.20
N LYS A 143 -4.98 15.76 -4.10
CA LYS A 143 -4.31 16.36 -5.27
C LYS A 143 -3.41 15.35 -6.01
N GLU A 144 -2.68 14.52 -5.27
CA GLU A 144 -1.85 13.47 -5.88
C GLU A 144 -2.70 12.39 -6.56
N LEU A 145 -3.82 11.99 -5.95
CA LEU A 145 -4.78 11.06 -6.55
C LEU A 145 -5.36 11.63 -7.84
N ASP A 146 -5.80 12.89 -7.83
CA ASP A 146 -6.35 13.55 -9.01
C ASP A 146 -5.31 13.64 -10.14
N LYS A 147 -4.07 13.94 -9.80
CA LYS A 147 -2.95 13.93 -10.75
C LYS A 147 -2.72 12.52 -11.32
N TYR A 148 -2.66 11.51 -10.46
CA TYR A 148 -2.49 10.12 -10.88
C TYR A 148 -3.62 9.63 -11.78
N LEU A 149 -4.87 10.01 -11.47
CA LEU A 149 -6.07 9.64 -12.22
C LEU A 149 -6.30 10.50 -13.47
N GLY A 150 -5.43 11.48 -13.72
CA GLY A 150 -5.52 12.37 -14.89
C GLY A 150 -6.70 13.34 -14.83
N ARG A 151 -7.20 13.66 -13.64
CA ARG A 151 -8.30 14.61 -13.44
C ARG A 151 -7.85 16.07 -13.51
N ASN A 152 -6.63 16.35 -13.09
CA ASN A 152 -5.99 17.66 -13.23
C ASN A 152 -5.31 17.74 -14.60
N LYS A 153 -6.07 17.96 -15.66
CA LYS A 153 -5.51 18.53 -16.89
C LYS A 153 -5.34 20.03 -16.61
N GLU A 154 -4.13 20.45 -16.32
CA GLU A 154 -3.79 21.85 -16.46
C GLU A 154 -4.10 22.24 -17.93
N ASN A 155 -5.08 23.14 -18.10
CA ASN A 155 -5.36 23.78 -19.38
C ASN A 155 -4.23 24.75 -19.71
#